data_62ac331f6a111491bef28bbf52c07769
#
_entry.id   62ac331f6a111491bef28bbf52c07769
#
_cell.length_a   1.000
_cell.length_b   1.000
_cell.length_c   1.000
_cell.angle_alpha   90.00
_cell.angle_beta   90.00
_cell.angle_gamma   90.00
#
_symmetry.space_group_name_H-M   'P 1'
#
loop_
_entity.id
_entity.type
_entity.pdbx_description
1 polymer ?
#
loop_
_entity_poly.entity_id
_entity_poly.type
_entity_poly.pdbx_seq_one_letter_code
_entity_poly.pdbx_strand_id
1 'polypeptide(L)'
;MVKNIVDLYTRAVASFGETLQHVSLDSWEKRTPCDDWTIQTLVVHVLSGEVQLMNLVEDETYSSPELSPNILGPDPMSTWRGTAINAIRVAQDTPLGKELPHPTVTLTLERLLGARITDNAVHAWDLSQALSLNH
;
A
#
# COMPACT_ATOMS: atom_id res chain seq x y z
N MET A 1 0.00 -24.99 9.99
CA MET A 1 0.56 -23.74 10.55
C MET A 1 -0.38 -22.57 10.31
N VAL A 2 -0.69 -21.86 11.35
CA VAL A 2 -1.54 -20.67 11.24
C VAL A 2 -0.71 -19.51 10.73
N LYS A 3 -1.19 -18.84 9.70
CA LYS A 3 -0.53 -17.64 9.18
C LYS A 3 -0.88 -16.47 10.07
N ASN A 4 0.12 -15.72 10.45
CA ASN A 4 -0.12 -14.49 11.19
C ASN A 4 -0.46 -13.33 10.23
N ILE A 5 -0.90 -12.21 10.81
CA ILE A 5 -1.33 -11.07 10.00
C ILE A 5 -0.18 -10.43 9.22
N VAL A 6 1.06 -10.54 9.71
CA VAL A 6 2.23 -10.03 8.98
C VAL A 6 2.44 -10.80 7.69
N ASP A 7 2.25 -12.13 7.71
CA ASP A 7 2.35 -12.95 6.50
C ASP A 7 1.26 -12.57 5.50
N LEU A 8 0.05 -12.35 5.99
CA LEU A 8 -1.07 -11.92 5.13
C LEU A 8 -0.79 -10.54 4.52
N TYR A 9 -0.25 -9.63 5.31
CA TYR A 9 0.14 -8.32 4.82
C TYR A 9 1.21 -8.42 3.74
N THR A 10 2.24 -9.24 3.99
CA THR A 10 3.32 -9.46 3.02
C THR A 10 2.77 -9.97 1.69
N ARG A 11 1.83 -10.90 1.74
CA ARG A 11 1.20 -11.45 0.53
C ARG A 11 0.35 -10.42 -0.21
N ALA A 12 -0.38 -9.61 0.54
CA ALA A 12 -1.22 -8.58 -0.08
C ALA A 12 -0.36 -7.54 -0.81
N VAL A 13 0.73 -7.11 -0.18
CA VAL A 13 1.68 -6.18 -0.78
C VAL A 13 2.32 -6.79 -2.03
N ALA A 14 2.74 -8.04 -1.95
CA ALA A 14 3.34 -8.74 -3.09
C ALA A 14 2.34 -8.87 -4.25
N SER A 15 1.09 -9.16 -3.96
CA SER A 15 0.04 -9.27 -4.97
C SER A 15 -0.18 -7.95 -5.70
N PHE A 16 -0.20 -6.85 -4.97
CA PHE A 16 -0.31 -5.54 -5.59
C PHE A 16 0.89 -5.26 -6.50
N GLY A 17 2.10 -5.57 -6.04
CA GLY A 17 3.33 -5.40 -6.82
C GLY A 17 3.35 -6.24 -8.10
N GLU A 18 2.83 -7.46 -8.05
CA GLU A 18 2.72 -8.32 -9.23
C GLU A 18 1.83 -7.68 -10.29
N THR A 19 0.72 -7.09 -9.87
CA THR A 19 -0.17 -6.41 -10.80
C THR A 19 0.47 -5.12 -11.31
N LEU A 20 1.13 -4.39 -10.42
CA LEU A 20 1.77 -3.12 -10.77
C LEU A 20 2.82 -3.27 -11.87
N GLN A 21 3.54 -4.40 -11.92
CA GLN A 21 4.56 -4.60 -12.94
C GLN A 21 4.00 -4.61 -14.38
N HIS A 22 2.68 -4.75 -14.53
CA HIS A 22 2.04 -4.72 -15.85
C HIS A 22 1.67 -3.30 -16.31
N VAL A 23 1.91 -2.28 -15.47
CA VAL A 23 1.64 -0.90 -15.86
C VAL A 23 2.74 -0.43 -16.78
N SER A 24 2.36 -0.04 -18.01
CA SER A 24 3.29 0.52 -18.99
C SER A 24 3.22 2.04 -18.95
N LEU A 25 4.16 2.69 -19.64
CA LEU A 25 4.18 4.16 -19.72
C LEU A 25 2.85 4.73 -20.24
N ASP A 26 2.17 3.99 -21.10
CA ASP A 26 0.92 4.45 -21.71
C ASP A 26 -0.29 4.20 -20.81
N SER A 27 -0.13 3.51 -19.68
CA SER A 27 -1.26 3.06 -18.85
C SER A 27 -1.60 4.01 -17.71
N TRP A 28 -0.70 4.88 -17.30
CA TRP A 28 -0.86 5.68 -16.09
C TRP A 28 -2.12 6.55 -16.07
N GLU A 29 -2.57 7.01 -17.22
CA GLU A 29 -3.75 7.85 -17.35
C GLU A 29 -5.06 7.07 -17.52
N LYS A 30 -5.00 5.73 -17.60
CA LYS A 30 -6.20 4.91 -17.75
C LYS A 30 -7.07 5.01 -16.50
N ARG A 31 -8.38 4.95 -16.72
CA ARG A 31 -9.35 4.99 -15.63
C ARG A 31 -9.41 3.66 -14.91
N THR A 32 -9.76 3.71 -13.65
CA THR A 32 -9.95 2.52 -12.80
C THR A 32 -11.42 2.38 -12.43
N PRO A 33 -11.83 1.25 -11.83
CA PRO A 33 -13.18 1.13 -11.25
C PRO A 33 -13.45 2.11 -10.12
N CYS A 34 -12.39 2.67 -9.52
CA CYS A 34 -12.57 3.74 -8.52
C CYS A 34 -12.93 5.03 -9.22
N ASP A 35 -14.06 5.62 -8.86
CA ASP A 35 -14.54 6.85 -9.50
C ASP A 35 -13.45 7.93 -9.49
N ASP A 36 -13.28 8.56 -10.64
CA ASP A 36 -12.37 9.68 -10.85
C ASP A 36 -10.88 9.36 -10.65
N TRP A 37 -10.53 8.10 -10.36
CA TRP A 37 -9.14 7.72 -10.19
C TRP A 37 -8.55 7.14 -11.47
N THR A 38 -7.41 7.66 -11.88
CA THR A 38 -6.55 7.03 -12.88
C THR A 38 -5.70 5.96 -12.19
N ILE A 39 -5.01 5.15 -12.99
CA ILE A 39 -4.03 4.18 -12.44
C ILE A 39 -2.99 4.91 -11.61
N GLN A 40 -2.49 6.07 -12.08
CA GLN A 40 -1.52 6.85 -11.32
C GLN A 40 -2.05 7.21 -9.93
N THR A 41 -3.26 7.73 -9.86
CA THR A 41 -3.88 8.11 -8.58
C THR A 41 -4.02 6.91 -7.65
N LEU A 42 -4.44 5.77 -8.20
CA LEU A 42 -4.61 4.54 -7.43
C LEU A 42 -3.28 4.08 -6.84
N VAL A 43 -2.23 4.05 -7.64
CA VAL A 43 -0.91 3.60 -7.20
C VAL A 43 -0.33 4.56 -6.16
N VAL A 44 -0.50 5.86 -6.36
CA VAL A 44 -0.09 6.87 -5.36
C VAL A 44 -0.79 6.62 -4.03
N HIS A 45 -2.10 6.34 -4.06
CA HIS A 45 -2.88 6.06 -2.86
C HIS A 45 -2.32 4.86 -2.09
N VAL A 46 -2.07 3.73 -2.78
CA VAL A 46 -1.57 2.52 -2.12
C VAL A 46 -0.16 2.73 -1.57
N LEU A 47 0.71 3.34 -2.38
CA LEU A 47 2.08 3.62 -1.95
C LEU A 47 2.10 4.54 -0.72
N SER A 48 1.28 5.59 -0.74
CA SER A 48 1.19 6.53 0.38
C SER A 48 0.75 5.84 1.67
N GLY A 49 -0.11 4.82 1.56
CA GLY A 49 -0.53 4.04 2.72
C GLY A 49 0.62 3.27 3.36
N GLU A 50 1.53 2.71 2.54
CA GLU A 50 2.70 2.02 3.09
C GLU A 50 3.67 3.01 3.74
N VAL A 51 3.85 4.18 3.14
CA VAL A 51 4.69 5.25 3.74
C VAL A 51 4.09 5.68 5.06
N GLN A 52 2.78 5.85 5.15
CA GLN A 52 2.11 6.22 6.39
C GLN A 52 2.34 5.17 7.48
N LEU A 53 2.28 3.88 7.14
CA LEU A 53 2.56 2.82 8.10
C LEU A 53 3.96 3.00 8.73
N MET A 54 4.95 3.24 7.89
CA MET A 54 6.32 3.44 8.39
C MET A 54 6.42 4.68 9.27
N ASN A 55 5.78 5.77 8.86
CA ASN A 55 5.81 7.00 9.65
C ASN A 55 5.14 6.82 11.01
N LEU A 56 4.01 6.12 11.06
CA LEU A 56 3.32 5.87 12.31
C LEU A 56 4.15 5.01 13.27
N VAL A 57 4.86 4.03 12.74
CA VAL A 57 5.65 3.12 13.58
C VAL A 57 6.99 3.72 13.96
N GLU A 58 7.71 4.30 13.01
CA GLU A 58 9.09 4.76 13.23
C GLU A 58 9.16 6.17 13.75
N ASP A 59 8.35 7.07 13.19
CA ASP A 59 8.39 8.49 13.58
C ASP A 59 7.35 8.82 14.64
N GLU A 60 6.44 7.90 14.90
CA GLU A 60 5.35 8.05 15.87
C GLU A 60 4.55 9.34 15.63
N THR A 61 4.36 9.67 14.34
CA THR A 61 3.65 10.87 13.93
C THR A 61 2.48 10.51 13.02
N TYR A 62 1.30 10.99 13.38
CA TYR A 62 0.15 10.87 12.50
C TYR A 62 0.14 12.04 11.51
N SER A 63 0.04 11.72 10.23
CA SER A 63 -0.12 12.72 9.17
C SER A 63 -0.98 12.12 8.07
N SER A 64 -1.70 12.97 7.36
CA SER A 64 -2.44 12.52 6.19
C SER A 64 -1.47 12.07 5.10
N PRO A 65 -1.79 11.00 4.36
CA PRO A 65 -0.93 10.56 3.26
C PRO A 65 -0.75 11.65 2.22
N GLU A 66 0.45 11.75 1.67
CA GLU A 66 0.69 12.63 0.53
C GLU A 66 0.15 11.95 -0.72
N LEU A 67 -0.71 12.64 -1.46
CA LEU A 67 -1.33 12.12 -2.68
C LEU A 67 -0.76 12.76 -3.95
N SER A 68 0.47 13.23 -3.89
CA SER A 68 1.14 13.81 -5.04
C SER A 68 1.80 12.74 -5.91
N PRO A 69 1.68 12.83 -7.25
CA PRO A 69 2.40 11.92 -8.14
C PRO A 69 3.92 11.92 -7.95
N ASN A 70 4.46 12.97 -7.34
CA ASN A 70 5.90 13.07 -7.08
C ASN A 70 6.42 11.93 -6.20
N ILE A 71 5.57 11.32 -5.38
CA ILE A 71 5.95 10.21 -4.52
C ILE A 71 6.43 8.99 -5.32
N LEU A 72 5.99 8.86 -6.58
CA LEU A 72 6.37 7.74 -7.45
C LEU A 72 7.81 7.84 -7.94
N GLY A 73 8.38 9.03 -7.97
CA GLY A 73 9.74 9.23 -8.46
C GLY A 73 9.88 8.92 -9.96
N PRO A 74 11.13 8.92 -10.45
CA PRO A 74 11.38 8.68 -11.89
C PRO A 74 11.19 7.23 -12.32
N ASP A 75 11.26 6.28 -11.37
CA ASP A 75 11.04 4.87 -11.64
C ASP A 75 10.05 4.32 -10.63
N PRO A 76 8.74 4.35 -10.95
CA PRO A 76 7.71 3.95 -9.99
C PRO A 76 7.86 2.52 -9.46
N MET A 77 8.32 1.56 -10.28
CA MET A 77 8.48 0.19 -9.83
C MET A 77 9.60 0.04 -8.80
N SER A 78 10.72 0.74 -9.01
CA SER A 78 11.80 0.77 -8.02
C SER A 78 11.36 1.41 -6.72
N THR A 79 10.61 2.51 -6.81
CA THR A 79 10.06 3.19 -5.62
C THR A 79 9.14 2.27 -4.87
N TRP A 80 8.25 1.56 -5.58
CA TRP A 80 7.34 0.60 -4.97
C TRP A 80 8.11 -0.51 -4.23
N ARG A 81 9.08 -1.14 -4.92
CA ARG A 81 9.85 -2.23 -4.30
C ARG A 81 10.56 -1.80 -3.04
N GLY A 82 11.24 -0.66 -3.08
CA GLY A 82 11.95 -0.14 -1.92
C GLY A 82 11.02 0.13 -0.75
N THR A 83 9.90 0.78 -1.01
CA THR A 83 8.91 1.09 0.00
C THR A 83 8.29 -0.19 0.56
N ALA A 84 7.91 -1.14 -0.30
CA ALA A 84 7.31 -2.39 0.12
C ALA A 84 8.22 -3.20 1.02
N ILE A 85 9.48 -3.35 0.64
CA ILE A 85 10.47 -4.09 1.43
C ILE A 85 10.63 -3.44 2.81
N ASN A 86 10.74 -2.13 2.86
CA ASN A 86 10.90 -1.42 4.14
C ASN A 86 9.65 -1.52 5.00
N ALA A 87 8.47 -1.39 4.42
CA ALA A 87 7.21 -1.49 5.16
C ALA A 87 7.02 -2.89 5.74
N ILE A 88 7.33 -3.92 4.97
CA ILE A 88 7.25 -5.32 5.44
C ILE A 88 8.22 -5.54 6.59
N ARG A 89 9.45 -5.05 6.47
CA ARG A 89 10.44 -5.18 7.54
C ARG A 89 9.96 -4.50 8.82
N VAL A 90 9.43 -3.29 8.70
CA VAL A 90 8.88 -2.56 9.84
C VAL A 90 7.75 -3.38 10.51
N ALA A 91 6.87 -3.97 9.71
CA ALA A 91 5.79 -4.80 10.23
C ALA A 91 6.34 -6.05 10.94
N GLN A 92 7.38 -6.68 10.40
CA GLN A 92 8.00 -7.87 11.00
C GLN A 92 8.69 -7.57 12.32
N ASP A 93 9.30 -6.39 12.43
CA ASP A 93 10.13 -6.03 13.57
C ASP A 93 9.38 -5.31 14.68
N THR A 94 8.08 -5.10 14.53
CA THR A 94 7.28 -4.31 15.48
C THR A 94 6.22 -5.20 16.13
N PRO A 95 6.04 -5.11 17.48
CA PRO A 95 4.99 -5.87 18.15
C PRO A 95 3.61 -5.49 17.63
N LEU A 96 2.76 -6.49 17.41
CA LEU A 96 1.41 -6.29 16.87
C LEU A 96 0.53 -5.42 17.77
N GLY A 97 0.78 -5.48 19.07
CA GLY A 97 0.02 -4.68 20.04
C GLY A 97 0.51 -3.26 20.21
N LYS A 98 1.57 -2.85 19.49
CA LYS A 98 2.07 -1.48 19.65
C LYS A 98 0.98 -0.49 19.24
N GLU A 99 0.71 0.47 20.14
CA GLU A 99 -0.23 1.55 19.83
C GLU A 99 0.45 2.60 18.99
N LEU A 100 -0.26 3.04 17.97
CA LEU A 100 0.21 4.02 17.01
C LEU A 100 -0.59 5.31 17.15
N PRO A 101 0.00 6.47 16.87
CA PRO A 101 -0.74 7.73 17.00
C PRO A 101 -1.93 7.78 16.05
N HIS A 102 -3.06 8.20 16.59
CA HIS A 102 -4.27 8.44 15.80
C HIS A 102 -5.15 9.44 16.56
N PRO A 103 -5.76 10.41 15.87
CA PRO A 103 -6.48 11.49 16.55
C PRO A 103 -7.77 11.07 17.22
N THR A 104 -8.42 9.98 16.78
CA THR A 104 -9.78 9.66 17.22
C THR A 104 -9.99 8.24 17.74
N VAL A 105 -9.12 7.29 17.42
CA VAL A 105 -9.29 5.89 17.80
C VAL A 105 -8.00 5.31 18.36
N THR A 106 -8.13 4.23 19.13
CA THR A 106 -6.96 3.45 19.52
C THR A 106 -6.56 2.60 18.33
N LEU A 107 -5.38 2.87 17.80
CA LEU A 107 -4.86 2.16 16.64
C LEU A 107 -3.67 1.32 17.06
N THR A 108 -3.74 0.01 16.82
CA THR A 108 -2.59 -0.87 17.03
C THR A 108 -2.01 -1.24 15.67
N LEU A 109 -0.77 -1.73 15.66
CA LEU A 109 -0.16 -2.22 14.42
C LEU A 109 -1.03 -3.32 13.79
N GLU A 110 -1.58 -4.22 14.60
CA GLU A 110 -2.42 -5.30 14.07
C GLU A 110 -3.62 -4.75 13.30
N ARG A 111 -4.30 -3.75 13.87
CA ARG A 111 -5.45 -3.13 13.19
C ARG A 111 -5.03 -2.42 11.91
N LEU A 112 -3.91 -1.72 11.95
CA LEU A 112 -3.40 -1.04 10.76
C LEU A 112 -3.05 -2.03 9.66
N LEU A 113 -2.41 -3.16 10.02
CA LEU A 113 -2.09 -4.19 9.03
C LEU A 113 -3.36 -4.76 8.39
N GLY A 114 -4.41 -4.97 9.18
CA GLY A 114 -5.70 -5.42 8.64
C GLY A 114 -6.23 -4.45 7.58
N ALA A 115 -6.18 -3.16 7.86
CA ALA A 115 -6.60 -2.14 6.91
C ALA A 115 -5.70 -2.14 5.66
N ARG A 116 -4.39 -2.29 5.82
CA ARG A 116 -3.46 -2.33 4.69
C ARG A 116 -3.65 -3.57 3.82
N ILE A 117 -3.96 -4.72 4.44
CA ILE A 117 -4.27 -5.94 3.69
C ILE A 117 -5.48 -5.71 2.79
N THR A 118 -6.55 -5.18 3.34
CA THR A 118 -7.77 -4.90 2.58
C THR A 118 -7.50 -3.91 1.46
N ASP A 119 -6.80 -2.83 1.75
CA ASP A 119 -6.51 -1.79 0.78
C ASP A 119 -5.68 -2.33 -0.40
N ASN A 120 -4.62 -3.09 -0.10
CA ASN A 120 -3.79 -3.69 -1.15
C ASN A 120 -4.59 -4.69 -1.99
N ALA A 121 -5.40 -5.53 -1.36
CA ALA A 121 -6.16 -6.56 -2.07
C ALA A 121 -7.23 -5.95 -2.98
N VAL A 122 -7.99 -5.00 -2.48
CA VAL A 122 -9.05 -4.33 -3.24
C VAL A 122 -8.45 -3.56 -4.41
N HIS A 123 -7.39 -2.81 -4.17
CA HIS A 123 -6.79 -2.00 -5.22
C HIS A 123 -5.96 -2.82 -6.21
N ALA A 124 -5.42 -3.98 -5.82
CA ALA A 124 -4.83 -4.91 -6.79
C ALA A 124 -5.90 -5.37 -7.80
N TRP A 125 -7.11 -5.66 -7.31
CA TRP A 125 -8.22 -6.01 -8.20
C TRP A 125 -8.59 -4.84 -9.10
N ASP A 126 -8.75 -3.64 -8.53
CA ASP A 126 -9.07 -2.44 -9.31
C ASP A 126 -8.04 -2.19 -10.40
N LEU A 127 -6.76 -2.33 -10.05
CA LEU A 127 -5.67 -2.14 -11.01
C LEU A 127 -5.72 -3.17 -12.12
N SER A 128 -5.99 -4.44 -11.78
CA SER A 128 -6.08 -5.48 -12.78
C SER A 128 -7.25 -5.26 -13.74
N GLN A 129 -8.37 -4.76 -13.24
CA GLN A 129 -9.51 -4.41 -14.08
C GLN A 129 -9.16 -3.27 -15.04
N ALA A 130 -8.48 -2.25 -14.53
CA ALA A 130 -8.06 -1.11 -15.35
C ALA A 130 -7.09 -1.54 -16.46
N LEU A 131 -6.25 -2.53 -16.19
CA LEU A 131 -5.29 -3.07 -17.15
C LEU A 131 -5.89 -4.19 -18.01
N SER A 132 -7.15 -4.55 -17.77
CA SER A 132 -7.83 -5.66 -18.44
C SER A 132 -7.14 -7.01 -18.24
N LEU A 133 -6.56 -7.19 -17.06
CA LEU A 133 -5.93 -8.46 -16.69
C LEU A 133 -6.97 -9.44 -16.15
N ASN A 134 -6.80 -10.72 -16.48
CA ASN A 134 -7.66 -11.78 -15.96
C ASN A 134 -7.08 -12.34 -14.67
N HIS A 135 -7.95 -12.62 -13.73
CA HIS A 135 -7.60 -13.25 -12.46
C HIS A 135 -8.19 -14.62 -12.34
#